data_a1553106ed2eacbfffbf3817b7aa1245
#
_entry.id   a1553106ed2eacbfffbf3817b7aa1245
#
_cell.length_a   1.000
_cell.length_b   1.000
_cell.length_c   1.000
_cell.angle_alpha   90.00
_cell.angle_beta   90.00
_cell.angle_gamma   90.00
#
_symmetry.space_group_name_H-M   'P 1'
#
loop_
_entity.id
_entity.type
_entity.pdbx_description
1 polymer ?
#
loop_
_entity_poly.entity_id
_entity_poly.type
_entity_poly.pdbx_seq_one_letter_code
_entity_poly.pdbx_strand_id
1 'polypeptide(L)'
;RFFAYSNAYPSFSKYKGNVAKFIDNYVESQSKVVESNPGILQSCRNDFETMLKYAQSILDDRGFRKTATAKSVPRARFEALSIGIYAALKENPHLPIIDVSSWIDGEEFYEVTSSDAANNKSKLIGRINFVKQKLLQGDS
;
A
#
# COMPACT_ATOMS: atom_id res chain seq x y z
N ARG A 1 -5.69 -8.12 0.37
CA ARG A 1 -5.34 -6.94 1.18
C ARG A 1 -5.12 -5.69 0.33
N PHE A 2 -4.26 -5.75 -0.68
CA PHE A 2 -4.01 -4.59 -1.55
C PHE A 2 -5.30 -3.99 -2.14
N PHE A 3 -6.12 -4.80 -2.78
CA PHE A 3 -7.35 -4.33 -3.42
C PHE A 3 -8.37 -3.75 -2.44
N ALA A 4 -8.54 -4.38 -1.28
CA ALA A 4 -9.43 -3.88 -0.24
C ALA A 4 -8.99 -2.49 0.26
N TYR A 5 -7.70 -2.32 0.48
CA TYR A 5 -7.16 -1.08 1.02
C TYR A 5 -7.05 0.03 -0.03
N SER A 6 -6.61 -0.30 -1.25
CA SER A 6 -6.56 0.70 -2.33
C SER A 6 -7.95 1.23 -2.68
N ASN A 7 -8.97 0.37 -2.65
CA ASN A 7 -10.36 0.78 -2.85
C ASN A 7 -10.89 1.66 -1.72
N ALA A 8 -10.47 1.42 -0.48
CA ALA A 8 -10.94 2.16 0.70
C ALA A 8 -10.21 3.48 0.94
N TYR A 9 -8.97 3.60 0.47
CA TYR A 9 -8.18 4.81 0.62
C TYR A 9 -8.82 5.99 -0.12
N PRO A 10 -8.83 7.23 0.39
CA PRO A 10 -8.17 7.67 1.64
C PRO A 10 -9.03 7.58 2.90
N SER A 11 -10.33 7.44 2.78
CA SER A 11 -11.26 7.61 3.92
C SER A 11 -11.31 6.40 4.86
N PHE A 12 -11.18 5.19 4.31
CA PHE A 12 -11.40 3.95 5.07
C PHE A 12 -12.70 3.96 5.89
N SER A 13 -13.77 4.53 5.32
CA SER A 13 -15.04 4.77 6.05
C SER A 13 -15.66 3.51 6.63
N LYS A 14 -15.51 2.37 5.95
CA LYS A 14 -16.04 1.07 6.38
C LYS A 14 -15.08 0.26 7.25
N TYR A 15 -13.86 0.74 7.44
CA TYR A 15 -12.86 0.07 8.27
C TYR A 15 -13.11 0.38 9.75
N LYS A 16 -13.27 -0.67 10.56
CA LYS A 16 -13.58 -0.56 12.00
C LYS A 16 -12.51 -1.20 12.90
N GLY A 17 -11.30 -1.33 12.42
CA GLY A 17 -10.19 -1.92 13.17
C GLY A 17 -10.12 -3.45 13.13
N ASN A 18 -11.11 -4.13 12.57
CA ASN A 18 -11.09 -5.57 12.34
C ASN A 18 -10.74 -5.88 10.89
N VAL A 19 -9.48 -6.24 10.66
CA VAL A 19 -8.92 -6.47 9.32
C VAL A 19 -9.60 -7.63 8.61
N ALA A 20 -9.80 -8.76 9.29
CA ALA A 20 -10.41 -9.93 8.69
C ALA A 20 -11.82 -9.61 8.17
N LYS A 21 -12.65 -9.06 9.03
CA LYS A 21 -14.03 -8.68 8.68
C LYS A 21 -14.06 -7.65 7.54
N PHE A 22 -13.16 -6.68 7.56
CA PHE A 22 -13.06 -5.68 6.50
C PHE A 22 -12.73 -6.30 5.14
N ILE A 23 -11.76 -7.22 5.11
CA ILE A 23 -11.37 -7.93 3.88
C ILE A 23 -12.50 -8.86 3.40
N ASP A 24 -13.11 -9.62 4.29
CA ASP A 24 -14.22 -10.51 3.95
C ASP A 24 -15.40 -9.73 3.34
N ASN A 25 -15.79 -8.63 3.94
CA ASN A 25 -16.84 -7.75 3.42
C ASN A 25 -16.48 -7.18 2.04
N TYR A 26 -15.22 -6.80 1.84
CA TYR A 26 -14.74 -6.34 0.53
C TYR A 26 -14.84 -7.45 -0.52
N VAL A 27 -14.36 -8.65 -0.22
CA VAL A 27 -14.42 -9.79 -1.16
C VAL A 27 -15.87 -10.11 -1.52
N GLU A 28 -16.77 -10.14 -0.55
CA GLU A 28 -18.20 -10.41 -0.79
C GLU A 28 -18.82 -9.35 -1.70
N SER A 29 -18.62 -8.06 -1.42
CA SER A 29 -19.18 -6.98 -2.24
C SER A 29 -18.56 -6.93 -3.64
N GLN A 30 -17.26 -7.17 -3.77
CA GLN A 30 -16.57 -7.17 -5.06
C GLN A 30 -16.96 -8.36 -5.93
N SER A 31 -17.22 -9.51 -5.35
CA SER A 31 -17.73 -10.68 -6.10
C SER A 31 -19.01 -10.33 -6.86
N LYS A 32 -19.91 -9.59 -6.24
CA LYS A 32 -21.16 -9.11 -6.88
C LYS A 32 -20.87 -8.08 -7.99
N VAL A 33 -19.93 -7.17 -7.77
CA VAL A 33 -19.53 -6.17 -8.77
C VAL A 33 -18.90 -6.85 -9.99
N VAL A 34 -18.05 -7.85 -9.78
CA VAL A 34 -17.41 -8.61 -10.86
C VAL A 34 -18.43 -9.38 -11.68
N GLU A 35 -19.44 -9.97 -11.07
CA GLU A 35 -20.53 -10.65 -11.78
C GLU A 35 -21.26 -9.72 -12.76
N SER A 36 -21.52 -8.48 -12.36
CA SER A 36 -22.21 -7.49 -13.19
C SER A 36 -21.28 -6.72 -14.14
N ASN A 37 -19.99 -6.61 -13.82
CA ASN A 37 -18.99 -5.90 -14.61
C ASN A 37 -17.63 -6.62 -14.58
N PRO A 38 -17.42 -7.69 -15.38
CA PRO A 38 -16.16 -8.43 -15.40
C PRO A 38 -14.93 -7.59 -15.80
N GLY A 39 -15.13 -6.49 -16.53
CA GLY A 39 -14.05 -5.58 -16.94
C GLY A 39 -13.30 -4.93 -15.78
N ILE A 40 -13.90 -4.88 -14.59
CA ILE A 40 -13.25 -4.34 -13.40
C ILE A 40 -12.02 -5.15 -12.97
N LEU A 41 -11.99 -6.46 -13.27
CA LEU A 41 -10.83 -7.32 -12.98
C LEU A 41 -9.58 -6.85 -13.73
N GLN A 42 -9.72 -6.44 -14.99
CA GLN A 42 -8.59 -5.95 -15.77
C GLN A 42 -8.07 -4.62 -15.20
N SER A 43 -8.96 -3.74 -14.79
CA SER A 43 -8.58 -2.47 -14.14
C SER A 43 -7.83 -2.71 -12.82
N CYS A 44 -8.32 -3.61 -11.98
CA CYS A 44 -7.65 -4.01 -10.74
C CYS A 44 -6.27 -4.60 -11.00
N ARG A 45 -6.15 -5.48 -11.99
CA ARG A 45 -4.88 -6.08 -12.39
C ARG A 45 -3.90 -5.00 -12.84
N ASN A 46 -4.33 -4.07 -13.68
CA ASN A 46 -3.48 -2.98 -14.15
C ASN A 46 -2.96 -2.11 -13.00
N ASP A 47 -3.81 -1.76 -12.06
CA ASP A 47 -3.41 -0.99 -10.87
C ASP A 47 -2.37 -1.74 -10.04
N PHE A 48 -2.58 -3.02 -9.81
CA PHE A 48 -1.65 -3.84 -9.04
C PHE A 48 -0.30 -4.01 -9.75
N GLU A 49 -0.31 -4.32 -11.05
CA GLU A 49 0.91 -4.48 -11.84
C GLU A 49 1.70 -3.17 -11.95
N THR A 50 1.02 -2.04 -12.11
CA THR A 50 1.66 -0.72 -12.14
C THR A 50 2.35 -0.41 -10.81
N MET A 51 1.68 -0.69 -9.71
CA MET A 51 2.26 -0.56 -8.37
C MET A 51 3.48 -1.46 -8.20
N LEU A 52 3.39 -2.73 -8.61
CA LEU A 52 4.50 -3.68 -8.49
C LEU A 52 5.71 -3.29 -9.33
N LYS A 53 5.51 -2.81 -10.55
CA LYS A 53 6.61 -2.35 -11.41
C LYS A 53 7.34 -1.17 -10.80
N TYR A 54 6.61 -0.22 -10.27
CA TYR A 54 7.22 0.92 -9.57
C TYR A 54 7.95 0.47 -8.30
N ALA A 55 7.32 -0.40 -7.50
CA ALA A 55 7.94 -0.98 -6.31
C ALA A 55 9.26 -1.69 -6.64
N GLN A 56 9.29 -2.49 -7.70
CA GLN A 56 10.50 -3.17 -8.16
C GLN A 56 11.61 -2.17 -8.52
N SER A 57 11.25 -1.03 -9.08
CA SER A 57 12.21 0.00 -9.49
C SER A 57 12.87 0.71 -8.31
N ILE A 58 12.19 0.81 -7.15
CA ILE A 58 12.69 1.58 -5.99
C ILE A 58 13.10 0.72 -4.79
N LEU A 59 12.65 -0.53 -4.70
CA LEU A 59 12.85 -1.38 -3.51
C LEU A 59 13.96 -2.43 -3.67
N ASP A 60 14.61 -2.49 -4.81
CA ASP A 60 15.65 -3.48 -5.14
C ASP A 60 15.23 -4.94 -4.90
N ASP A 61 16.18 -5.86 -4.68
CA ASP A 61 15.95 -7.30 -4.49
C ASP A 61 15.20 -7.64 -3.19
N ARG A 62 15.15 -6.75 -2.22
CA ARG A 62 14.41 -7.01 -0.98
C ARG A 62 12.90 -6.89 -1.14
N GLY A 63 12.43 -6.12 -2.15
CA GLY A 63 11.00 -5.86 -2.34
C GLY A 63 10.38 -5.25 -1.09
N PHE A 64 9.25 -5.79 -0.63
CA PHE A 64 8.56 -5.32 0.58
C PHE A 64 9.17 -5.83 1.90
N ARG A 65 10.18 -6.69 1.84
CA ARG A 65 10.86 -7.22 3.04
C ARG A 65 11.76 -6.15 3.68
N LYS A 66 12.09 -6.32 4.95
CA LYS A 66 13.04 -5.43 5.63
C LYS A 66 14.45 -5.56 5.09
N THR A 67 14.86 -6.79 4.78
CA THR A 67 16.18 -7.12 4.23
C THR A 67 16.04 -8.15 3.13
N ALA A 68 17.06 -8.28 2.28
CA ALA A 68 17.06 -9.26 1.19
C ALA A 68 17.00 -10.72 1.70
N THR A 69 17.47 -10.98 2.93
CA THR A 69 17.49 -12.31 3.55
C THR A 69 16.30 -12.61 4.44
N ALA A 70 15.43 -11.63 4.72
CA ALA A 70 14.24 -11.84 5.53
C ALA A 70 13.28 -12.82 4.85
N LYS A 71 12.71 -13.75 5.63
CA LYS A 71 11.80 -14.78 5.13
C LYS A 71 10.36 -14.32 4.97
N SER A 72 10.00 -13.18 5.55
CA SER A 72 8.63 -12.67 5.54
C SER A 72 8.58 -11.18 5.29
N VAL A 73 7.41 -10.72 4.84
CA VAL A 73 7.08 -9.31 4.68
C VAL A 73 6.24 -8.87 5.88
N PRO A 74 6.69 -7.89 6.67
CA PRO A 74 5.86 -7.34 7.73
C PRO A 74 4.60 -6.70 7.15
N ARG A 75 3.46 -7.02 7.75
CA ARG A 75 2.14 -6.61 7.26
C ARG A 75 2.00 -5.10 7.13
N ALA A 76 2.34 -4.36 8.19
CA ALA A 76 2.24 -2.90 8.19
C ALA A 76 3.18 -2.25 7.16
N ARG A 77 4.36 -2.82 6.96
CA ARG A 77 5.30 -2.37 5.92
C ARG A 77 4.72 -2.59 4.50
N PHE A 78 4.15 -3.75 4.24
CA PHE A 78 3.47 -4.01 2.97
C PHE A 78 2.32 -3.03 2.71
N GLU A 79 1.49 -2.78 3.70
CA GLU A 79 0.37 -1.83 3.61
C GLU A 79 0.88 -0.42 3.28
N ALA A 80 1.87 0.06 4.04
CA ALA A 80 2.44 1.39 3.84
C ALA A 80 3.03 1.55 2.43
N LEU A 81 3.88 0.62 2.01
CA LEU A 81 4.56 0.69 0.72
C LEU A 81 3.61 0.47 -0.45
N SER A 82 2.83 -0.61 -0.44
CA SER A 82 1.98 -0.93 -1.59
C SER A 82 0.87 0.09 -1.82
N ILE A 83 0.18 0.50 -0.77
CA ILE A 83 -0.91 1.47 -0.90
C ILE A 83 -0.36 2.90 -1.05
N GLY A 84 0.74 3.23 -0.38
CA GLY A 84 1.43 4.52 -0.56
C GLY A 84 1.92 4.73 -1.99
N ILE A 85 2.52 3.71 -2.60
CA ILE A 85 2.93 3.72 -4.02
C ILE A 85 1.69 3.90 -4.92
N TYR A 86 0.66 3.09 -4.70
CA TYR A 86 -0.58 3.18 -5.46
C TYR A 86 -1.18 4.59 -5.39
N ALA A 87 -1.28 5.16 -4.20
CA ALA A 87 -1.84 6.50 -4.00
C ALA A 87 -0.99 7.60 -4.66
N ALA A 88 0.33 7.50 -4.58
CA ALA A 88 1.24 8.43 -5.24
C ALA A 88 1.11 8.36 -6.77
N LEU A 89 1.03 7.16 -7.35
CA LEU A 89 0.86 6.96 -8.78
C LEU A 89 -0.52 7.43 -9.29
N LYS A 90 -1.57 7.36 -8.48
CA LYS A 90 -2.87 7.93 -8.81
C LYS A 90 -2.82 9.45 -8.88
N GLU A 91 -2.05 10.07 -8.01
CA GLU A 91 -1.87 11.54 -8.01
C GLU A 91 -0.92 12.00 -9.11
N ASN A 92 0.17 11.26 -9.33
CA ASN A 92 1.13 11.52 -10.40
C ASN A 92 1.47 10.22 -11.17
N PRO A 93 0.78 9.93 -12.30
CA PRO A 93 1.08 8.75 -13.11
C PRO A 93 2.50 8.70 -13.68
N HIS A 94 3.18 9.83 -13.73
CA HIS A 94 4.57 9.97 -14.21
C HIS A 94 5.57 10.14 -13.06
N LEU A 95 5.28 9.50 -11.93
CA LEU A 95 6.13 9.56 -10.74
C LEU A 95 7.56 9.12 -11.08
N PRO A 96 8.58 9.95 -10.82
CA PRO A 96 9.96 9.60 -11.12
C PRO A 96 10.45 8.46 -10.21
N ILE A 97 11.42 7.69 -10.70
CA ILE A 97 12.13 6.72 -9.89
C ILE A 97 13.07 7.49 -8.96
N ILE A 98 12.92 7.30 -7.66
CA ILE A 98 13.71 7.99 -6.63
C ILE A 98 14.49 7.00 -5.78
N ASP A 99 15.56 7.48 -5.15
CA ASP A 99 16.27 6.74 -4.12
C ASP A 99 15.49 6.85 -2.79
N VAL A 100 15.07 5.71 -2.26
CA VAL A 100 14.31 5.63 -1.02
C VAL A 100 15.19 5.36 0.21
N SER A 101 16.50 5.18 0.02
CA SER A 101 17.45 4.80 1.08
C SER A 101 17.48 5.79 2.25
N SER A 102 17.19 7.06 1.98
CA SER A 102 17.19 8.11 2.99
C SER A 102 16.11 7.95 4.07
N TRP A 103 15.04 7.21 3.79
CA TRP A 103 13.91 7.10 4.74
C TRP A 103 13.40 5.67 4.96
N ILE A 104 13.62 4.74 4.02
CA ILE A 104 12.96 3.40 4.07
C ILE A 104 13.45 2.53 5.24
N ASP A 105 14.66 2.78 5.71
CA ASP A 105 15.25 2.12 6.88
C ASP A 105 15.41 3.10 8.06
N GLY A 106 14.82 4.29 7.94
CA GLY A 106 14.87 5.32 8.96
C GLY A 106 13.91 5.09 10.12
N GLU A 107 14.17 5.78 11.21
CA GLU A 107 13.38 5.70 12.45
C GLU A 107 11.92 6.10 12.22
N GLU A 108 11.68 7.18 11.49
CA GLU A 108 10.32 7.65 11.18
C GLU A 108 9.48 6.59 10.49
N PHE A 109 10.04 5.90 9.49
CA PHE A 109 9.33 4.83 8.79
C PHE A 109 9.14 3.61 9.68
N TYR A 110 10.14 3.28 10.51
CA TYR A 110 10.00 2.22 11.50
C TYR A 110 8.85 2.51 12.47
N GLU A 111 8.75 3.72 13.01
CA GLU A 111 7.68 4.11 13.93
C GLU A 111 6.29 3.95 13.32
N VAL A 112 6.08 4.43 12.09
CA VAL A 112 4.75 4.34 11.44
C VAL A 112 4.39 2.92 10.99
N THR A 113 5.37 2.02 10.89
CA THR A 113 5.17 0.62 10.49
C THR A 113 5.35 -0.38 11.62
N SER A 114 5.67 0.07 12.84
CA SER A 114 5.78 -0.79 14.02
C SER A 114 4.41 -1.30 14.48
N SER A 115 4.42 -2.40 15.24
CA SER A 115 3.24 -3.23 15.46
C SER A 115 2.20 -2.68 16.42
N ASP A 116 2.55 -1.72 17.27
CA ASP A 116 1.62 -1.21 18.27
C ASP A 116 0.43 -0.50 17.61
N ALA A 117 -0.76 -1.01 17.86
CA ALA A 117 -2.01 -0.56 17.27
C ALA A 117 -2.03 -0.57 15.72
N ALA A 118 -1.37 -1.58 15.11
CA ALA A 118 -1.29 -1.74 13.65
C ALA A 118 -2.65 -1.74 12.95
N ASN A 119 -3.71 -2.12 13.64
CA ASN A 119 -5.08 -2.16 13.13
C ASN A 119 -5.87 -0.87 13.38
N ASN A 120 -5.29 0.12 14.04
CA ASN A 120 -5.93 1.42 14.24
C ASN A 120 -6.04 2.16 12.90
N LYS A 121 -7.24 2.68 12.60
CA LYS A 121 -7.52 3.39 11.34
C LYS A 121 -6.58 4.58 11.11
N SER A 122 -6.40 5.41 12.12
CA SER A 122 -5.55 6.60 12.04
C SER A 122 -4.10 6.23 11.73
N LYS A 123 -3.58 5.18 12.37
CA LYS A 123 -2.23 4.68 12.12
C LYS A 123 -2.08 4.04 10.74
N LEU A 124 -3.11 3.32 10.28
CA LEU A 124 -3.14 2.76 8.93
C LEU A 124 -3.06 3.87 7.87
N ILE A 125 -3.88 4.89 7.98
CA ILE A 125 -3.88 6.05 7.07
C ILE A 125 -2.54 6.79 7.17
N GLY A 126 -2.03 6.98 8.38
CA GLY A 126 -0.75 7.68 8.63
C GLY A 126 0.43 7.02 7.94
N ARG A 127 0.55 5.68 8.03
CA ARG A 127 1.67 4.95 7.38
C ARG A 127 1.59 4.99 5.85
N ILE A 128 0.39 4.95 5.30
CA ILE A 128 0.17 5.06 3.85
C ILE A 128 0.54 6.46 3.38
N ASN A 129 0.06 7.48 4.06
CA ASN A 129 0.35 8.88 3.72
C ASN A 129 1.83 9.22 3.86
N PHE A 130 2.52 8.63 4.83
CA PHE A 130 3.96 8.80 4.97
C PHE A 130 4.69 8.43 3.68
N VAL A 131 4.44 7.22 3.17
CA VAL A 131 5.08 6.75 1.93
C VAL A 131 4.64 7.59 0.74
N LYS A 132 3.34 7.85 0.60
CA LYS A 132 2.82 8.70 -0.48
C LYS A 132 3.53 10.05 -0.54
N GLN A 133 3.66 10.73 0.58
CA GLN A 133 4.30 12.04 0.65
C GLN A 133 5.79 11.98 0.32
N LYS A 134 6.52 10.99 0.85
CA LYS A 134 7.95 10.80 0.52
C LYS A 134 8.15 10.61 -0.98
N LEU A 135 7.29 9.83 -1.63
CA LEU A 135 7.38 9.59 -3.08
C LEU A 135 7.03 10.83 -3.91
N LEU A 136 6.02 11.60 -3.50
CA LEU A 136 5.60 12.81 -4.22
C LEU A 136 6.57 13.98 -4.04
N GLN A 137 7.25 14.07 -2.91
CA GLN A 137 8.26 15.11 -2.64
C GLN A 137 9.57 14.86 -3.40
N GLY A 138 9.86 13.60 -3.76
CA GLY A 138 11.11 13.22 -4.40
C GLY A 138 12.32 13.35 -3.48
N ASP A 139 13.51 13.36 -4.10
CA ASP A 139 14.78 13.60 -3.40
C ASP A 139 14.93 15.10 -3.15
N SER A 140 14.45 15.54 -2.04
CA SER A 140 14.69 16.92 -1.61
C SER A 140 15.69 16.98 -0.48
#